data_34eecc4a142133740002ed190b24c1d2
#
_entry.id   34eecc4a142133740002ed190b24c1d2
#
_cell.length_a   1.000
_cell.length_b   1.000
_cell.length_c   1.000
_cell.angle_alpha   90.00
_cell.angle_beta   90.00
_cell.angle_gamma   90.00
#
_symmetry.space_group_name_H-M   'P 1'
#
loop_
_entity.id
_entity.type
_entity.pdbx_description
1 polymer ?
#
loop_
_entity_poly.entity_id
_entity_poly.type
_entity_poly.pdbx_seq_one_letter_code
_entity_poly.pdbx_strand_id
1 'polypeptide(L)'
;MTDDSGVQKKDRLINELMGTVNALQQKFQGEEDEEKQWLIQNSPNPVIAELMKDMTVSMLHVLSAIGKLEPVNGITISKQFGFSKGNVSKITRRLADKKIIDFEYIPGNKKEVLFRTTSLGREINRLHEALHQKIDFGVHRFLQRYNEEELEFLVKVLHETWQTSWIYPETNENPNELSQSTSEVLGNPIVSKEMSEVTEMLNKLDSRDLKKAKAILHAVFFSE
;
A
#
# COMPACT_ATOMS: atom_id res chain seq x y z
N MET A 1 38.13 6.34 -30.57
CA MET A 1 38.35 6.02 -29.14
C MET A 1 37.07 6.45 -28.45
N THR A 2 36.12 5.56 -28.45
CA THR A 2 34.76 5.80 -27.95
C THR A 2 34.73 5.52 -26.46
N ASP A 3 34.19 6.40 -25.75
CA ASP A 3 33.75 6.62 -24.39
C ASP A 3 33.48 5.36 -23.51
N ASP A 4 34.47 4.49 -23.38
CA ASP A 4 34.41 3.30 -22.50
C ASP A 4 34.37 3.69 -21.01
N SER A 5 34.86 4.89 -20.64
CA SER A 5 34.87 5.39 -19.28
C SER A 5 33.48 5.82 -18.78
N GLY A 6 32.62 6.31 -19.67
CA GLY A 6 31.24 6.73 -19.36
C GLY A 6 30.34 5.53 -19.11
N VAL A 7 30.47 4.48 -19.92
CA VAL A 7 29.69 3.23 -19.76
C VAL A 7 30.06 2.54 -18.43
N GLN A 8 31.34 2.37 -18.15
CA GLN A 8 31.81 1.77 -16.90
C GLN A 8 31.36 2.56 -15.66
N LYS A 9 31.30 3.89 -15.74
CA LYS A 9 30.82 4.73 -14.65
C LYS A 9 29.31 4.53 -14.42
N LYS A 10 28.52 4.44 -15.50
CA LYS A 10 27.07 4.22 -15.42
C LYS A 10 26.75 2.84 -14.83
N ASP A 11 27.42 1.79 -15.28
CA ASP A 11 27.24 0.43 -14.76
C ASP A 11 27.60 0.33 -13.26
N ARG A 12 28.66 1.01 -12.85
CA ARG A 12 29.01 1.09 -11.43
C ARG A 12 27.91 1.76 -10.61
N LEU A 13 27.33 2.88 -11.08
CA LEU A 13 26.25 3.58 -10.38
C LEU A 13 24.97 2.73 -10.32
N ILE A 14 24.65 1.98 -11.38
CA ILE A 14 23.52 1.05 -11.38
C ILE A 14 23.73 -0.05 -10.32
N ASN A 15 24.92 -0.65 -10.27
CA ASN A 15 25.23 -1.67 -9.27
C ASN A 15 25.18 -1.13 -7.84
N GLU A 16 25.66 0.09 -7.60
CA GLU A 16 25.59 0.76 -6.31
C GLU A 16 24.14 1.05 -5.92
N LEU A 17 23.32 1.51 -6.87
CA LEU A 17 21.89 1.74 -6.67
C LEU A 17 21.18 0.43 -6.30
N MET A 18 21.42 -0.66 -7.03
CA MET A 18 20.83 -1.97 -6.73
C MET A 18 21.23 -2.48 -5.34
N GLY A 19 22.51 -2.30 -4.96
CA GLY A 19 22.98 -2.61 -3.61
C GLY A 19 22.27 -1.79 -2.52
N THR A 20 22.06 -0.51 -2.80
CA THR A 20 21.34 0.40 -1.87
C THR A 20 19.87 0.03 -1.73
N VAL A 21 19.18 -0.30 -2.83
CA VAL A 21 17.79 -0.77 -2.81
C VAL A 21 17.66 -2.04 -1.97
N ASN A 22 18.57 -3.01 -2.13
CA ASN A 22 18.57 -4.23 -1.31
C ASN A 22 18.80 -3.91 0.17
N ALA A 23 19.71 -3.00 0.50
CA ALA A 23 19.95 -2.57 1.87
C ALA A 23 18.73 -1.85 2.48
N LEU A 24 18.04 -1.01 1.71
CA LEU A 24 16.78 -0.38 2.13
C LEU A 24 15.69 -1.41 2.40
N GLN A 25 15.54 -2.41 1.53
CA GLN A 25 14.57 -3.49 1.74
C GLN A 25 14.84 -4.24 3.05
N GLN A 26 16.10 -4.56 3.34
CA GLN A 26 16.49 -5.20 4.60
C GLN A 26 16.21 -4.29 5.81
N LYS A 27 16.51 -2.99 5.68
CA LYS A 27 16.24 -2.01 6.73
C LYS A 27 14.75 -1.96 7.06
N PHE A 28 13.88 -1.84 6.06
CA PHE A 28 12.42 -1.81 6.27
C PHE A 28 11.88 -3.10 6.90
N GLN A 29 12.50 -4.25 6.64
CA GLN A 29 12.14 -5.49 7.32
C GLN A 29 12.55 -5.50 8.82
N GLY A 30 13.61 -4.78 9.18
CA GLY A 30 14.07 -4.63 10.57
C GLY A 30 13.40 -3.50 11.36
N GLU A 31 12.69 -2.58 10.71
CA GLU A 31 12.05 -1.41 11.35
C GLU A 31 10.91 -1.80 12.30
N GLU A 32 10.29 -2.97 12.13
CA GLU A 32 9.29 -3.49 13.08
C GLU A 32 9.81 -3.54 14.53
N ASP A 33 11.07 -3.83 14.73
CA ASP A 33 11.69 -3.88 16.06
C ASP A 33 11.97 -2.47 16.62
N GLU A 34 12.38 -1.50 15.79
CA GLU A 34 12.60 -0.11 16.21
C GLU A 34 11.29 0.56 16.61
N GLU A 35 10.24 0.42 15.81
CA GLU A 35 8.90 0.94 16.13
C GLU A 35 8.39 0.38 17.45
N LYS A 36 8.48 -0.93 17.60
CA LYS A 36 8.06 -1.62 18.82
C LYS A 36 8.84 -1.15 20.05
N GLN A 37 10.16 -1.02 19.94
CA GLN A 37 10.99 -0.53 21.03
C GLN A 37 10.64 0.91 21.41
N TRP A 38 10.41 1.77 20.41
CA TRP A 38 10.00 3.15 20.66
C TRP A 38 8.66 3.22 21.40
N LEU A 39 7.67 2.41 20.98
CA LEU A 39 6.35 2.34 21.62
C LEU A 39 6.46 1.86 23.07
N ILE A 40 7.30 0.87 23.35
CA ILE A 40 7.54 0.37 24.72
C ILE A 40 8.17 1.47 25.59
N GLN A 41 9.22 2.13 25.07
CA GLN A 41 9.97 3.14 25.83
C GLN A 41 9.16 4.43 26.09
N ASN A 42 8.27 4.80 25.17
CA ASN A 42 7.45 6.02 25.26
C ASN A 42 6.05 5.77 25.81
N SER A 43 5.73 4.55 26.21
CA SER A 43 4.44 4.24 26.79
C SER A 43 4.37 4.81 28.23
N PRO A 44 3.37 5.66 28.54
CA PRO A 44 3.17 6.19 29.87
C PRO A 44 2.58 5.14 30.83
N ASN A 45 2.07 4.04 30.29
CA ASN A 45 1.33 3.01 31.02
C ASN A 45 2.07 1.67 30.95
N PRO A 46 2.53 1.10 32.08
CA PRO A 46 3.23 -0.19 32.09
C PRO A 46 2.42 -1.34 31.47
N VAL A 47 1.11 -1.29 31.57
CA VAL A 47 0.23 -2.31 30.94
C VAL A 47 0.36 -2.25 29.41
N ILE A 48 0.41 -1.04 28.85
CA ILE A 48 0.60 -0.85 27.39
C ILE A 48 1.98 -1.31 26.99
N ALA A 49 3.02 -0.94 27.75
CA ALA A 49 4.39 -1.38 27.45
C ALA A 49 4.50 -2.91 27.41
N GLU A 50 3.81 -3.60 28.30
CA GLU A 50 3.77 -5.07 28.31
C GLU A 50 3.01 -5.63 27.10
N LEU A 51 1.85 -5.05 26.78
CA LEU A 51 1.05 -5.45 25.62
C LEU A 51 1.80 -5.25 24.30
N MET A 52 2.62 -4.20 24.18
CA MET A 52 3.44 -3.93 22.99
C MET A 52 4.44 -5.04 22.68
N LYS A 53 4.92 -5.78 23.67
CA LYS A 53 5.82 -6.90 23.45
C LYS A 53 5.22 -7.99 22.55
N ASP A 54 3.90 -8.17 22.64
CA ASP A 54 3.14 -9.19 21.90
C ASP A 54 2.42 -8.64 20.67
N MET A 55 2.41 -7.35 20.46
CA MET A 55 1.76 -6.75 19.30
C MET A 55 2.71 -6.74 18.09
N THR A 56 2.14 -6.98 16.93
CA THR A 56 2.82 -6.82 15.63
C THR A 56 2.43 -5.48 15.02
N VAL A 57 3.24 -4.96 14.12
CA VAL A 57 2.94 -3.74 13.34
C VAL A 57 1.59 -3.88 12.61
N SER A 58 1.32 -5.03 12.03
CA SER A 58 0.00 -5.30 11.41
C SER A 58 -1.17 -5.19 12.40
N MET A 59 -0.99 -5.55 13.67
CA MET A 59 -2.03 -5.36 14.70
C MET A 59 -2.25 -3.88 15.01
N LEU A 60 -1.18 -3.09 15.07
CA LEU A 60 -1.25 -1.64 15.27
C LEU A 60 -1.96 -0.94 14.10
N HIS A 61 -1.64 -1.33 12.86
CA HIS A 61 -2.31 -0.78 11.69
C HIS A 61 -3.80 -1.13 11.62
N VAL A 62 -4.18 -2.37 11.95
CA VAL A 62 -5.61 -2.74 12.03
C VAL A 62 -6.31 -2.00 13.16
N LEU A 63 -5.66 -1.82 14.32
CA LEU A 63 -6.20 -1.00 15.44
C LEU A 63 -6.39 0.45 14.98
N SER A 64 -5.43 1.04 14.28
CA SER A 64 -5.53 2.40 13.72
C SER A 64 -6.68 2.51 12.73
N ALA A 65 -6.86 1.52 11.85
CA ALA A 65 -7.99 1.47 10.92
C ALA A 65 -9.35 1.43 11.66
N ILE A 66 -9.46 0.64 12.73
CA ILE A 66 -10.65 0.62 13.58
C ILE A 66 -10.87 1.98 14.23
N GLY A 67 -9.85 2.56 14.84
CA GLY A 67 -9.98 3.85 15.53
C GLY A 67 -10.40 5.01 14.63
N LYS A 68 -10.02 4.97 13.35
CA LYS A 68 -10.40 5.98 12.34
C LYS A 68 -11.83 5.82 11.82
N LEU A 69 -12.38 4.61 11.82
CA LEU A 69 -13.64 4.28 11.15
C LEU A 69 -14.73 3.78 12.08
N GLU A 70 -14.45 3.61 13.37
CA GLU A 70 -15.38 3.00 14.34
C GLU A 70 -16.76 3.68 14.42
N PRO A 71 -17.84 2.91 14.38
CA PRO A 71 -17.90 1.46 14.37
C PRO A 71 -17.68 0.90 12.95
N VAL A 72 -16.84 -0.11 12.80
CA VAL A 72 -16.45 -0.63 11.49
C VAL A 72 -16.40 -2.15 11.44
N ASN A 73 -16.78 -2.76 10.32
CA ASN A 73 -16.67 -4.19 10.10
C ASN A 73 -15.35 -4.60 9.43
N GLY A 74 -15.03 -5.90 9.50
CA GLY A 74 -13.79 -6.42 8.93
C GLY A 74 -13.69 -6.34 7.41
N ILE A 75 -14.82 -6.30 6.69
CA ILE A 75 -14.85 -6.17 5.23
C ILE A 75 -14.40 -4.76 4.82
N THR A 76 -14.89 -3.75 5.50
CA THR A 76 -14.50 -2.35 5.27
C THR A 76 -13.02 -2.15 5.55
N ILE A 77 -12.48 -2.69 6.66
CA ILE A 77 -11.05 -2.63 6.97
C ILE A 77 -10.23 -3.29 5.85
N SER A 78 -10.64 -4.50 5.41
CA SER A 78 -9.97 -5.22 4.34
C SER A 78 -9.91 -4.40 3.04
N LYS A 79 -11.05 -3.83 2.62
CA LYS A 79 -11.15 -3.05 1.37
C LYS A 79 -10.36 -1.74 1.39
N GLN A 80 -10.43 -0.98 2.49
CA GLN A 80 -9.84 0.36 2.55
C GLN A 80 -8.35 0.37 2.86
N PHE A 81 -7.86 -0.65 3.58
CA PHE A 81 -6.47 -0.69 4.03
C PHE A 81 -5.64 -1.82 3.38
N GLY A 82 -6.21 -2.54 2.41
CA GLY A 82 -5.49 -3.57 1.65
C GLY A 82 -5.16 -4.85 2.42
N PHE A 83 -5.74 -5.06 3.60
CA PHE A 83 -5.53 -6.30 4.35
C PHE A 83 -6.38 -7.45 3.80
N SER A 84 -5.86 -8.67 3.81
CA SER A 84 -6.70 -9.84 3.49
C SER A 84 -7.77 -10.06 4.57
N LYS A 85 -8.97 -10.50 4.18
CA LYS A 85 -10.08 -10.78 5.11
C LYS A 85 -9.68 -11.75 6.22
N GLY A 86 -8.89 -12.77 5.89
CA GLY A 86 -8.39 -13.76 6.85
C GLY A 86 -7.45 -13.13 7.88
N ASN A 87 -6.57 -12.23 7.45
CA ASN A 87 -5.65 -11.52 8.34
C ASN A 87 -6.41 -10.56 9.28
N VAL A 88 -7.36 -9.77 8.75
CA VAL A 88 -8.23 -8.90 9.57
C VAL A 88 -8.95 -9.72 10.63
N SER A 89 -9.58 -10.85 10.26
CA SER A 89 -10.31 -11.71 11.21
C SER A 89 -9.39 -12.28 12.29
N LYS A 90 -8.18 -12.70 11.95
CA LYS A 90 -7.18 -13.20 12.91
C LYS A 90 -6.73 -12.10 13.88
N ILE A 91 -6.43 -10.92 13.33
CA ILE A 91 -5.94 -9.78 14.11
C ILE A 91 -7.03 -9.24 15.04
N THR A 92 -8.25 -9.01 14.55
CA THR A 92 -9.35 -8.47 15.38
C THR A 92 -9.70 -9.40 16.53
N ARG A 93 -9.64 -10.74 16.33
CA ARG A 93 -9.81 -11.69 17.42
C ARG A 93 -8.72 -11.51 18.49
N ARG A 94 -7.45 -11.42 18.08
CA ARG A 94 -6.34 -11.22 19.03
C ARG A 94 -6.43 -9.88 19.77
N LEU A 95 -6.86 -8.82 19.09
CA LEU A 95 -7.09 -7.51 19.72
C LEU A 95 -8.23 -7.55 20.73
N ALA A 96 -9.32 -8.27 20.43
CA ALA A 96 -10.45 -8.46 21.35
C ALA A 96 -10.06 -9.31 22.57
N ASP A 97 -9.31 -10.42 22.38
CA ASP A 97 -8.79 -11.26 23.46
C ASP A 97 -7.92 -10.45 24.44
N LYS A 98 -7.18 -9.47 23.93
CA LYS A 98 -6.37 -8.52 24.71
C LYS A 98 -7.17 -7.34 25.26
N LYS A 99 -8.47 -7.26 25.04
CA LYS A 99 -9.37 -6.17 25.45
C LYS A 99 -8.95 -4.79 24.90
N ILE A 100 -8.31 -4.78 23.76
CA ILE A 100 -7.89 -3.58 23.04
C ILE A 100 -9.03 -3.04 22.17
N ILE A 101 -9.86 -3.93 21.63
CA ILE A 101 -11.11 -3.59 20.95
C ILE A 101 -12.28 -4.34 21.56
N ASP A 102 -13.47 -3.77 21.42
CA ASP A 102 -14.75 -4.41 21.65
C ASP A 102 -15.42 -4.70 20.31
N PHE A 103 -16.36 -5.63 20.32
CA PHE A 103 -17.19 -5.91 19.17
C PHE A 103 -18.67 -5.96 19.56
N GLU A 104 -19.51 -5.50 18.65
CA GLU A 104 -20.96 -5.54 18.80
C GLU A 104 -21.61 -6.18 17.57
N TYR A 105 -22.71 -6.87 17.79
CA TYR A 105 -23.53 -7.40 16.71
C TYR A 105 -24.63 -6.41 16.36
N ILE A 106 -24.87 -6.24 15.04
CA ILE A 106 -25.98 -5.40 14.60
C ILE A 106 -27.30 -6.05 15.02
N PRO A 107 -28.24 -5.31 15.66
CA PRO A 107 -29.56 -5.82 15.97
C PRO A 107 -30.26 -6.39 14.73
N GLY A 108 -30.65 -7.67 14.78
CA GLY A 108 -31.25 -8.38 13.68
C GLY A 108 -30.29 -8.99 12.65
N ASN A 109 -28.98 -8.70 12.73
CA ASN A 109 -27.96 -9.27 11.85
C ASN A 109 -26.78 -9.85 12.64
N LYS A 110 -26.90 -11.08 13.12
CA LYS A 110 -25.83 -11.78 13.85
C LYS A 110 -24.60 -12.16 13.01
N LYS A 111 -24.66 -11.95 11.69
CA LYS A 111 -23.55 -12.26 10.80
C LYS A 111 -22.55 -11.12 10.67
N GLU A 112 -22.98 -9.90 10.97
CA GLU A 112 -22.14 -8.72 10.87
C GLU A 112 -21.69 -8.27 12.25
N VAL A 113 -20.37 -8.15 12.40
CA VAL A 113 -19.69 -7.73 13.62
C VAL A 113 -19.04 -6.38 13.37
N LEU A 114 -19.34 -5.41 14.24
CA LEU A 114 -18.72 -4.10 14.26
C LEU A 114 -17.68 -4.03 15.37
N PHE A 115 -16.55 -3.41 15.07
CA PHE A 115 -15.46 -3.21 16.02
C PHE A 115 -15.42 -1.76 16.49
N ARG A 116 -15.06 -1.60 17.77
CA ARG A 116 -14.78 -0.31 18.42
C ARG A 116 -13.51 -0.42 19.25
N THR A 117 -12.79 0.67 19.40
CA THR A 117 -11.66 0.74 20.32
C THR A 117 -12.13 0.86 21.76
N THR A 118 -11.50 0.13 22.69
CA THR A 118 -11.64 0.36 24.13
C THR A 118 -10.87 1.63 24.56
N SER A 119 -10.97 2.02 25.83
CA SER A 119 -10.10 3.09 26.39
C SER A 119 -8.62 2.74 26.23
N LEU A 120 -8.26 1.48 26.49
CA LEU A 120 -6.90 0.95 26.30
C LEU A 120 -6.49 0.99 24.83
N GLY A 121 -7.37 0.56 23.92
CA GLY A 121 -7.11 0.62 22.47
C GLY A 121 -6.89 2.04 21.96
N ARG A 122 -7.67 3.01 22.46
CA ARG A 122 -7.47 4.44 22.10
C ARG A 122 -6.14 4.97 22.60
N GLU A 123 -5.69 4.57 23.77
CA GLU A 123 -4.39 5.00 24.31
C GLU A 123 -3.24 4.42 23.48
N ILE A 124 -3.30 3.14 23.10
CA ILE A 124 -2.35 2.51 22.19
C ILE A 124 -2.36 3.20 20.84
N ASN A 125 -3.54 3.48 20.28
CA ASN A 125 -3.64 4.14 18.97
C ASN A 125 -3.02 5.54 18.98
N ARG A 126 -3.25 6.35 20.03
CA ARG A 126 -2.62 7.66 20.18
C ARG A 126 -1.09 7.58 20.24
N LEU A 127 -0.56 6.58 20.96
CA LEU A 127 0.89 6.36 21.02
C LEU A 127 1.46 5.97 19.66
N HIS A 128 0.77 5.11 18.91
CA HIS A 128 1.15 4.73 17.55
C HIS A 128 1.05 5.91 16.56
N GLU A 129 0.02 6.75 16.66
CA GLU A 129 -0.10 7.98 15.89
C GLU A 129 1.04 8.96 16.18
N ALA A 130 1.44 9.10 17.45
CA ALA A 130 2.58 9.94 17.83
C ALA A 130 3.90 9.43 17.22
N LEU A 131 4.09 8.12 17.14
CA LEU A 131 5.23 7.53 16.44
C LEU A 131 5.22 7.91 14.95
N HIS A 132 4.09 7.73 14.25
CA HIS A 132 3.99 8.10 12.84
C HIS A 132 4.26 9.59 12.60
N GLN A 133 3.70 10.47 13.43
CA GLN A 133 4.00 11.91 13.35
C GLN A 133 5.50 12.19 13.49
N LYS A 134 6.18 11.48 14.38
CA LYS A 134 7.64 11.61 14.54
C LYS A 134 8.40 11.10 13.31
N ILE A 135 7.98 9.98 12.73
CA ILE A 135 8.56 9.44 11.50
C ILE A 135 8.35 10.44 10.36
N ASP A 136 7.12 10.91 10.15
CA ASP A 136 6.78 11.88 9.10
C ASP A 136 7.59 13.17 9.22
N PHE A 137 7.73 13.68 10.43
CA PHE A 137 8.58 14.85 10.69
C PHE A 137 10.05 14.58 10.35
N GLY A 138 10.57 13.39 10.72
CA GLY A 138 11.93 12.97 10.41
C GLY A 138 12.19 12.86 8.91
N VAL A 139 11.28 12.20 8.18
CA VAL A 139 11.33 12.05 6.73
C VAL A 139 11.25 13.43 6.05
N HIS A 140 10.29 14.27 6.44
CA HIS A 140 10.15 15.60 5.89
C HIS A 140 11.43 16.44 6.09
N ARG A 141 11.98 16.45 7.30
CA ARG A 141 13.23 17.17 7.61
C ARG A 141 14.42 16.61 6.82
N PHE A 142 14.47 15.31 6.58
CA PHE A 142 15.49 14.69 5.76
C PHE A 142 15.39 15.13 4.31
N LEU A 143 14.18 15.13 3.73
CA LEU A 143 13.93 15.48 2.34
C LEU A 143 14.12 16.98 2.05
N GLN A 144 13.95 17.87 3.04
CA GLN A 144 14.25 19.30 2.89
C GLN A 144 15.73 19.63 2.57
N ARG A 145 16.62 18.65 2.61
CA ARG A 145 18.03 18.82 2.20
C ARG A 145 18.22 18.86 0.68
N TYR A 146 17.22 18.42 -0.06
CA TYR A 146 17.24 18.33 -1.50
C TYR A 146 16.46 19.50 -2.10
N ASN A 147 16.90 20.00 -3.26
CA ASN A 147 16.18 21.01 -4.00
C ASN A 147 14.98 20.42 -4.77
N GLU A 148 14.16 21.29 -5.37
CA GLU A 148 12.94 20.87 -6.09
C GLU A 148 13.24 19.93 -7.26
N GLU A 149 14.27 20.23 -8.05
CA GLU A 149 14.66 19.40 -9.23
C GLU A 149 15.09 17.99 -8.81
N GLU A 150 15.84 17.89 -7.70
CA GLU A 150 16.25 16.59 -7.14
C GLU A 150 15.06 15.79 -6.61
N LEU A 151 14.10 16.46 -5.96
CA LEU A 151 12.88 15.83 -5.46
C LEU A 151 11.97 15.39 -6.62
N GLU A 152 11.79 16.22 -7.66
CA GLU A 152 11.04 15.87 -8.86
C GLU A 152 11.65 14.65 -9.55
N PHE A 153 12.97 14.62 -9.69
CA PHE A 153 13.67 13.46 -10.25
C PHE A 153 13.42 12.19 -9.42
N LEU A 154 13.53 12.27 -8.10
CA LEU A 154 13.26 11.13 -7.21
C LEU A 154 11.81 10.64 -7.33
N VAL A 155 10.84 11.55 -7.32
CA VAL A 155 9.41 11.21 -7.48
C VAL A 155 9.17 10.51 -8.83
N LYS A 156 9.74 11.05 -9.91
CA LYS A 156 9.66 10.45 -11.25
C LYS A 156 10.21 9.03 -11.27
N VAL A 157 11.43 8.83 -10.77
CA VAL A 157 12.08 7.50 -10.76
C VAL A 157 11.29 6.50 -9.92
N LEU A 158 10.78 6.91 -8.75
CA LEU A 158 9.97 6.04 -7.89
C LEU A 158 8.63 5.68 -8.54
N HIS A 159 7.97 6.63 -9.23
CA HIS A 159 6.75 6.35 -9.99
C HIS A 159 6.98 5.37 -11.15
N GLU A 160 8.01 5.59 -11.94
CA GLU A 160 8.38 4.71 -13.04
C GLU A 160 8.72 3.30 -12.51
N THR A 161 9.48 3.22 -11.41
CA THR A 161 9.81 1.95 -10.74
C THR A 161 8.55 1.21 -10.29
N TRP A 162 7.57 1.92 -9.71
CA TRP A 162 6.31 1.32 -9.27
C TRP A 162 5.46 0.77 -10.42
N GLN A 163 5.52 1.39 -11.58
CA GLN A 163 4.72 1.01 -12.75
C GLN A 163 5.41 -0.05 -13.63
N THR A 164 6.72 -0.17 -13.54
CA THR A 164 7.52 -1.06 -14.41
C THR A 164 7.48 -2.50 -13.92
N SER A 165 7.23 -3.43 -14.84
CA SER A 165 7.41 -4.87 -14.59
C SER A 165 8.86 -5.27 -14.87
N TRP A 166 9.58 -5.69 -13.82
CA TRP A 166 10.97 -6.16 -13.97
C TRP A 166 11.08 -7.58 -14.53
N ILE A 167 9.96 -8.33 -14.54
CA ILE A 167 9.89 -9.70 -15.07
C ILE A 167 9.58 -9.68 -16.55
N TYR A 168 8.79 -8.69 -16.99
CA TYR A 168 8.41 -8.50 -18.38
C TYR A 168 8.80 -7.07 -18.81
N PRO A 169 10.12 -6.80 -19.01
CA PRO A 169 10.54 -5.49 -19.52
C PRO A 169 9.93 -5.29 -20.91
N GLU A 170 9.35 -4.12 -21.16
CA GLU A 170 8.92 -3.76 -22.50
C GLU A 170 10.15 -3.76 -23.41
N THR A 171 10.13 -4.62 -24.42
CA THR A 171 11.18 -4.66 -25.45
C THR A 171 10.98 -3.46 -26.37
N ASN A 172 11.41 -2.28 -25.96
CA ASN A 172 11.52 -1.11 -26.84
C ASN A 172 12.82 -1.20 -27.65
N GLU A 173 12.81 -2.02 -28.67
CA GLU A 173 13.78 -1.93 -29.77
C GLU A 173 13.33 -0.85 -30.77
N ASN A 174 13.27 0.42 -30.35
CA ASN A 174 13.37 1.52 -31.30
C ASN A 174 13.64 2.87 -30.61
N PRO A 175 14.84 3.47 -30.73
CA PRO A 175 15.16 4.76 -30.12
C PRO A 175 14.43 5.97 -30.70
N ASN A 176 13.62 5.81 -31.76
CA ASN A 176 12.98 6.90 -32.49
C ASN A 176 11.50 7.11 -32.26
N GLU A 177 10.85 6.39 -31.34
CA GLU A 177 9.41 6.54 -31.04
C GLU A 177 9.08 7.14 -29.67
N LEU A 178 10.00 7.85 -29.07
CA LEU A 178 9.86 8.47 -27.73
C LEU A 178 8.90 9.67 -27.66
N SER A 179 8.04 9.86 -28.65
CA SER A 179 7.18 11.06 -28.70
C SER A 179 5.67 10.81 -28.75
N GLN A 180 5.17 9.58 -28.71
CA GLN A 180 3.72 9.36 -28.95
C GLN A 180 3.03 8.24 -28.13
N SER A 181 3.42 7.89 -26.93
CA SER A 181 2.61 6.92 -26.16
C SER A 181 2.54 7.21 -24.66
N THR A 182 1.78 8.24 -24.30
CA THR A 182 1.28 8.45 -22.92
C THR A 182 -0.14 7.88 -22.75
N SER A 183 -0.42 6.67 -23.23
CA SER A 183 -1.78 6.09 -23.09
C SER A 183 -1.86 4.57 -23.23
N GLU A 184 -0.88 3.80 -22.76
CA GLU A 184 -1.06 2.34 -22.68
C GLU A 184 -0.26 1.77 -21.53
N VAL A 185 -0.85 1.73 -20.34
CA VAL A 185 -0.33 0.94 -19.22
C VAL A 185 -1.45 0.16 -18.58
N LEU A 186 -1.49 -1.11 -18.91
CA LEU A 186 -1.96 -2.18 -18.01
C LEU A 186 -1.77 -3.51 -18.73
N GLY A 187 -0.66 -4.23 -18.47
CA GLY A 187 -0.44 -5.33 -19.31
C GLY A 187 0.21 -6.57 -18.74
N ASN A 188 -0.55 -7.45 -18.18
CA ASN A 188 -0.31 -8.89 -18.34
C ASN A 188 -0.60 -9.21 -19.82
N PRO A 189 0.27 -9.91 -20.63
CA PRO A 189 0.02 -10.18 -22.04
C PRO A 189 -1.27 -10.97 -22.31
N ILE A 190 -1.75 -11.75 -21.34
CA ILE A 190 -3.07 -12.41 -21.41
C ILE A 190 -4.18 -11.36 -21.23
N VAL A 191 -4.05 -10.45 -20.27
CA VAL A 191 -5.02 -9.37 -20.02
C VAL A 191 -5.02 -8.38 -21.19
N SER A 192 -3.87 -8.09 -21.79
CA SER A 192 -3.76 -7.22 -22.98
C SER A 192 -4.49 -7.79 -24.18
N LYS A 193 -4.39 -9.10 -24.44
CA LYS A 193 -5.09 -9.76 -25.53
C LYS A 193 -6.60 -9.77 -25.31
N GLU A 194 -7.05 -10.16 -24.14
CA GLU A 194 -8.47 -10.17 -23.76
C GLU A 194 -9.07 -8.75 -23.76
N MET A 195 -8.34 -7.76 -23.25
CA MET A 195 -8.76 -6.36 -23.31
C MET A 195 -8.85 -5.84 -24.76
N SER A 196 -7.92 -6.24 -25.63
CA SER A 196 -7.95 -5.89 -27.04
C SER A 196 -9.17 -6.50 -27.74
N GLU A 197 -9.46 -7.79 -27.47
CA GLU A 197 -10.62 -8.50 -27.99
C GLU A 197 -11.94 -7.87 -27.51
N VAL A 198 -12.04 -7.54 -26.21
CA VAL A 198 -13.21 -6.87 -25.63
C VAL A 198 -13.38 -5.47 -26.23
N THR A 199 -12.31 -4.71 -26.39
CA THR A 199 -12.36 -3.38 -27.00
C THR A 199 -12.79 -3.45 -28.45
N GLU A 200 -12.29 -4.42 -29.22
CA GLU A 200 -12.71 -4.66 -30.60
C GLU A 200 -14.19 -5.05 -30.69
N MET A 201 -14.68 -5.88 -29.77
CA MET A 201 -16.09 -6.22 -29.68
C MET A 201 -16.98 -5.00 -29.38
N LEU A 202 -16.57 -4.17 -28.43
CA LEU A 202 -17.30 -2.94 -28.06
C LEU A 202 -17.31 -1.91 -29.20
N ASN A 203 -16.22 -1.79 -29.94
CA ASN A 203 -16.12 -0.88 -31.11
C ASN A 203 -17.00 -1.29 -32.29
N LYS A 204 -17.46 -2.55 -32.34
CA LYS A 204 -18.41 -3.05 -33.36
C LYS A 204 -19.87 -2.77 -33.01
N LEU A 205 -20.17 -2.31 -31.77
CA LEU A 205 -21.52 -2.04 -31.31
C LEU A 205 -21.96 -0.62 -31.70
N ASP A 206 -23.25 -0.49 -32.06
CA ASP A 206 -23.86 0.83 -32.21
C ASP A 206 -24.07 1.54 -30.84
N SER A 207 -24.42 2.83 -30.87
CA SER A 207 -24.61 3.63 -29.67
C SER A 207 -25.70 3.10 -28.71
N ARG A 208 -26.64 2.33 -29.19
CA ARG A 208 -27.76 1.75 -28.42
C ARG A 208 -27.25 0.47 -27.71
N ASP A 209 -26.54 -0.35 -28.43
CA ASP A 209 -26.02 -1.62 -27.88
C ASP A 209 -24.83 -1.38 -26.99
N LEU A 210 -24.02 -0.33 -27.24
CA LEU A 210 -22.96 0.10 -26.32
C LEU A 210 -23.51 0.52 -24.95
N LYS A 211 -24.66 1.22 -24.92
CA LYS A 211 -25.34 1.56 -23.65
C LYS A 211 -25.80 0.31 -22.89
N LYS A 212 -26.32 -0.70 -23.61
CA LYS A 212 -26.72 -1.98 -23.00
C LYS A 212 -25.51 -2.73 -22.47
N ALA A 213 -24.45 -2.84 -23.25
CA ALA A 213 -23.19 -3.49 -22.83
C ALA A 213 -22.63 -2.83 -21.56
N LYS A 214 -22.61 -1.49 -21.50
CA LYS A 214 -22.21 -0.76 -20.31
C LYS A 214 -23.09 -1.08 -19.09
N ALA A 215 -24.41 -1.13 -19.27
CA ALA A 215 -25.34 -1.47 -18.18
C ALA A 215 -25.13 -2.91 -17.66
N ILE A 216 -24.92 -3.87 -18.58
CA ILE A 216 -24.64 -5.27 -18.22
C ILE A 216 -23.31 -5.38 -17.47
N LEU A 217 -22.23 -4.80 -17.99
CA LEU A 217 -20.93 -4.79 -17.35
C LEU A 217 -21.01 -4.18 -15.93
N HIS A 218 -21.73 -3.05 -15.80
CA HIS A 218 -21.91 -2.41 -14.51
C HIS A 218 -22.69 -3.30 -13.54
N ALA A 219 -23.77 -3.96 -14.00
CA ALA A 219 -24.58 -4.84 -13.16
C ALA A 219 -23.84 -6.12 -12.74
N VAL A 220 -22.98 -6.67 -13.60
CA VAL A 220 -22.28 -7.94 -13.34
C VAL A 220 -21.00 -7.75 -12.51
N PHE A 221 -20.23 -6.72 -12.78
CA PHE A 221 -18.90 -6.55 -12.22
C PHE A 221 -18.75 -5.41 -11.19
N PHE A 222 -19.68 -4.45 -11.18
CA PHE A 222 -19.59 -3.23 -10.38
C PHE A 222 -20.84 -2.94 -9.53
N SER A 223 -21.85 -3.83 -9.52
CA SER A 223 -22.97 -3.73 -8.57
C SER A 223 -22.50 -4.21 -7.21
N GLU A 224 -22.51 -3.29 -6.22
CA GLU A 224 -22.29 -3.55 -4.79
C GLU A 224 -23.42 -4.39 -4.18
#